data_9ddbf3ebe1a4862fd169d5eaa597e308
#
_entry.id   9ddbf3ebe1a4862fd169d5eaa597e308
#
_cell.length_a   1.000
_cell.length_b   1.000
_cell.length_c   1.000
_cell.angle_alpha   90.00
_cell.angle_beta   90.00
_cell.angle_gamma   90.00
#
_symmetry.space_group_name_H-M   'P 1'
#
loop_
_entity.id
_entity.type
_entity.pdbx_description
1 polymer ?
#
loop_
_entity_poly.entity_id
_entity_poly.type
_entity_poly.pdbx_seq_one_letter_code
_entity_poly.pdbx_strand_id
1 'polypeptide(L)'
;MAVKIHSIKIAPKYLDAVVAGQKKAELRKNDRAYSVGDVLSLQEWKHGSYTGREWAAVITHILPVNEVMPDSCGWVMLSIRALSPLDALAYVISGGVQW
;
A
#
# COMPACT_ATOMS: atom_id res chain seq x y z
N MET A 1 15.34 6.99 -10.21
CA MET A 1 15.15 7.20 -8.78
C MET A 1 14.76 5.88 -8.12
N ALA A 2 15.20 5.67 -6.90
CA ALA A 2 14.88 4.48 -6.16
C ALA A 2 13.40 4.51 -5.71
N VAL A 3 12.73 3.37 -5.81
CA VAL A 3 11.37 3.19 -5.30
C VAL A 3 11.47 2.99 -3.78
N LYS A 4 10.65 3.73 -3.04
CA LYS A 4 10.50 3.49 -1.60
C LYS A 4 9.54 2.35 -1.37
N ILE A 5 9.85 1.50 -0.40
CA ILE A 5 9.00 0.38 0.03
C ILE A 5 8.62 0.61 1.49
N HIS A 6 7.32 0.64 1.75
CA HIS A 6 6.79 0.80 3.10
C HIS A 6 6.17 -0.53 3.54
N SER A 7 6.70 -1.12 4.60
CA SER A 7 6.11 -2.32 5.18
C SER A 7 5.02 -1.92 6.16
N ILE A 8 3.80 -2.39 5.93
CA ILE A 8 2.66 -2.09 6.78
C ILE A 8 1.89 -3.36 7.13
N LYS A 9 1.28 -3.36 8.31
CA LYS A 9 0.47 -4.48 8.76
C LYS A 9 -0.91 -4.44 8.13
N ILE A 10 -1.47 -5.60 7.81
CA ILE A 10 -2.81 -5.71 7.24
C ILE A 10 -3.50 -6.95 7.83
N ALA A 11 -4.80 -6.83 8.11
CA ALA A 11 -5.58 -7.96 8.59
C ALA A 11 -5.82 -8.97 7.45
N PRO A 12 -5.96 -10.29 7.78
CA PRO A 12 -6.14 -11.32 6.76
C PRO A 12 -7.27 -11.05 5.76
N LYS A 13 -8.44 -10.62 6.25
CA LYS A 13 -9.59 -10.35 5.38
C LYS A 13 -9.32 -9.23 4.36
N TYR A 14 -8.54 -8.24 4.76
CA TYR A 14 -8.19 -7.12 3.87
C TYR A 14 -7.09 -7.53 2.89
N LEU A 15 -6.15 -8.35 3.32
CA LEU A 15 -5.14 -8.88 2.40
C LEU A 15 -5.80 -9.75 1.32
N ASP A 16 -6.76 -10.60 1.70
CA ASP A 16 -7.52 -11.40 0.75
C ASP A 16 -8.20 -10.52 -0.29
N ALA A 17 -8.80 -9.41 0.14
CA ALA A 17 -9.47 -8.47 -0.76
C ALA A 17 -8.49 -7.76 -1.70
N VAL A 18 -7.29 -7.44 -1.23
CA VAL A 18 -6.22 -6.85 -2.07
C VAL A 18 -5.78 -7.85 -3.14
N VAL A 19 -5.49 -9.08 -2.74
CA VAL A 19 -5.03 -10.13 -3.67
C VAL A 19 -6.09 -10.43 -4.72
N ALA A 20 -7.37 -10.41 -4.33
CA ALA A 20 -8.49 -10.61 -5.25
C ALA A 20 -8.77 -9.40 -6.16
N GLY A 21 -8.06 -8.28 -5.96
CA GLY A 21 -8.28 -7.07 -6.74
C GLY A 21 -9.53 -6.28 -6.35
N GLN A 22 -10.14 -6.60 -5.23
CA GLN A 22 -11.37 -5.95 -4.75
C GLN A 22 -11.07 -4.70 -3.91
N LYS A 23 -10.04 -4.76 -3.07
CA LYS A 23 -9.64 -3.64 -2.23
C LYS A 23 -8.58 -2.81 -2.95
N LYS A 24 -8.93 -1.58 -3.31
CA LYS A 24 -8.08 -0.67 -4.10
C LYS A 24 -7.74 0.61 -3.36
N ALA A 25 -7.96 0.64 -2.06
CA ALA A 25 -7.69 1.80 -1.23
C ALA A 25 -7.22 1.36 0.15
N GLU A 26 -6.36 2.19 0.75
CA GLU A 26 -5.82 1.94 2.08
C GLU A 26 -5.82 3.25 2.85
N LEU A 27 -6.51 3.28 3.98
CA LEU A 27 -6.58 4.47 4.84
C LEU A 27 -5.49 4.38 5.89
N ARG A 28 -4.62 5.38 5.96
CA ARG A 28 -3.47 5.38 6.87
C ARG A 28 -3.20 6.75 7.44
N LYS A 29 -2.56 6.80 8.61
CA LYS A 29 -1.89 8.01 9.05
C LYS A 29 -0.68 8.23 8.16
N ASN A 30 -0.43 9.49 7.78
CA ASN A 30 0.71 9.83 6.92
C ASN A 30 1.98 9.98 7.77
N ASP A 31 2.37 8.89 8.42
CA ASP A 31 3.54 8.84 9.29
C ASP A 31 4.80 8.29 8.61
N ARG A 32 4.71 8.02 7.31
CA ARG A 32 5.80 7.42 6.53
C ARG A 32 6.14 8.22 5.28
N ALA A 33 5.65 9.44 5.16
CA ALA A 33 5.89 10.30 3.99
C ALA A 33 5.62 9.55 2.67
N TYR A 34 4.42 8.98 2.54
CA TYR A 34 4.03 8.26 1.32
C TYR A 34 4.08 9.16 0.10
N SER A 35 4.50 8.60 -1.03
CA SER A 35 4.50 9.27 -2.33
C SER A 35 3.89 8.37 -3.38
N VAL A 36 3.24 8.97 -4.38
CA VAL A 36 2.76 8.22 -5.54
C VAL A 36 3.93 7.52 -6.21
N GLY A 37 3.76 6.25 -6.54
CA GLY A 37 4.81 5.40 -7.09
C GLY A 37 5.54 4.56 -6.04
N ASP A 38 5.36 4.86 -4.75
CA ASP A 38 5.92 4.01 -3.70
C ASP A 38 5.20 2.67 -3.65
N VAL A 39 5.89 1.66 -3.13
CA VAL A 39 5.34 0.30 -2.96
C VAL A 39 4.96 0.11 -1.49
N LEU A 40 3.78 -0.46 -1.28
CA LEU A 40 3.38 -0.98 0.02
C LEU A 40 3.68 -2.48 0.05
N SER A 41 4.47 -2.91 1.03
CA SER A 41 4.62 -4.32 1.35
C SER A 41 3.60 -4.64 2.44
N LEU A 42 2.49 -5.25 2.03
CA LEU A 42 1.37 -5.54 2.93
C LEU A 42 1.67 -6.85 3.65
N GLN A 43 1.98 -6.73 4.94
CA GLN A 43 2.40 -7.85 5.79
C GLN A 43 1.22 -8.33 6.62
N GLU A 44 0.75 -9.54 6.39
CA GLU A 44 -0.37 -10.08 7.14
C GLU A 44 -0.05 -10.20 8.62
N TRP A 45 -0.93 -9.63 9.44
CA TRP A 45 -0.82 -9.63 10.89
C TRP A 45 -2.07 -10.24 11.48
N LYS A 46 -1.90 -11.26 12.34
CA LYS A 46 -3.01 -11.99 12.93
C LYS A 46 -2.61 -12.42 14.35
N HIS A 47 -3.51 -12.17 15.29
CA HIS A 47 -3.32 -12.59 16.69
C HIS A 47 -1.95 -12.18 17.28
N GLY A 48 -1.54 -10.94 16.99
CA GLY A 48 -0.34 -10.38 17.59
C GLY A 48 0.99 -10.76 16.94
N SER A 49 0.95 -11.37 15.75
CA SER A 49 2.19 -11.74 15.05
C SER A 49 2.01 -11.74 13.53
N TYR A 50 3.14 -11.65 12.82
CA TYR A 50 3.17 -11.82 11.38
C TYR A 50 2.96 -13.29 11.02
N THR A 51 2.19 -13.53 9.96
CA THR A 51 1.92 -14.90 9.49
C THR A 51 2.94 -15.37 8.45
N GLY A 52 3.71 -14.45 7.88
CA GLY A 52 4.59 -14.74 6.75
C GLY A 52 3.95 -14.51 5.39
N ARG A 53 2.64 -14.28 5.35
CA ARG A 53 1.95 -13.96 4.10
C ARG A 53 2.06 -12.47 3.82
N GLU A 54 2.38 -12.12 2.59
CA GLU A 54 2.54 -10.72 2.18
C GLU A 54 2.11 -10.52 0.73
N TRP A 55 1.84 -9.27 0.38
CA TRP A 55 1.52 -8.89 -1.00
C TRP A 55 1.99 -7.47 -1.23
N ALA A 56 2.35 -7.15 -2.46
CA ALA A 56 2.79 -5.81 -2.82
C ALA A 56 1.68 -5.04 -3.53
N ALA A 57 1.67 -3.71 -3.32
CA ALA A 57 0.79 -2.81 -4.03
C ALA A 57 1.52 -1.50 -4.30
N VAL A 58 1.26 -0.88 -5.44
CA VAL A 58 1.83 0.43 -5.76
C VAL A 58 0.80 1.51 -5.46
N ILE A 59 1.27 2.61 -4.87
CA ILE A 59 0.44 3.78 -4.59
C ILE A 59 0.23 4.56 -5.90
N THR A 60 -1.02 4.71 -6.31
CA THR A 60 -1.36 5.42 -7.55
C THR A 60 -1.90 6.82 -7.32
N HIS A 61 -2.45 7.09 -6.14
CA HIS A 61 -2.96 8.41 -5.77
C HIS A 61 -2.97 8.55 -4.25
N ILE A 62 -2.81 9.78 -3.76
CA ILE A 62 -2.88 10.10 -2.33
C ILE A 62 -3.87 11.23 -2.14
N LEU A 63 -4.91 10.99 -1.34
CA LEU A 63 -5.88 12.01 -0.95
C LEU A 63 -5.68 12.33 0.53
N PRO A 64 -5.28 13.56 0.88
CA PRO A 64 -5.31 13.99 2.26
C PRO A 64 -6.77 14.02 2.74
N VAL A 65 -7.09 13.24 3.76
CA VAL A 65 -8.50 13.06 4.19
C VAL A 65 -9.09 14.35 4.74
N ASN A 66 -8.26 15.23 5.32
CA ASN A 66 -8.73 16.52 5.83
C ASN A 66 -9.24 17.48 4.75
N GLU A 67 -8.99 17.23 3.47
CA GLU A 67 -9.60 17.98 2.37
C GLU A 67 -11.09 17.69 2.23
N VAL A 68 -11.53 16.54 2.73
CA VAL A 68 -12.93 16.10 2.69
C VAL A 68 -13.56 16.10 4.08
N MET A 69 -12.78 15.71 5.08
CA MET A 69 -13.20 15.64 6.48
C MET A 69 -12.24 16.46 7.32
N PRO A 70 -12.55 17.75 7.59
CA PRO A 70 -11.58 18.69 8.18
C PRO A 70 -10.93 18.26 9.49
N ASP A 71 -11.59 17.41 10.29
CA ASP A 71 -11.05 16.96 11.58
C ASP A 71 -10.11 15.75 11.45
N SER A 72 -9.81 15.33 10.24
CA SER A 72 -8.98 14.14 9.96
C SER A 72 -7.57 14.50 9.54
N CYS A 73 -6.99 15.54 10.17
CA CYS A 73 -5.62 15.96 9.86
C CYS A 73 -4.62 14.82 10.09
N GLY A 74 -3.69 14.64 9.14
CA GLY A 74 -2.67 13.61 9.22
C GLY A 74 -3.09 12.25 8.67
N TRP A 75 -4.32 12.10 8.21
CA TRP A 75 -4.78 10.88 7.55
C TRP A 75 -4.75 11.03 6.03
N VAL A 76 -4.40 9.95 5.34
CA VAL A 76 -4.40 9.89 3.88
C VAL A 76 -5.14 8.64 3.42
N MET A 77 -5.84 8.79 2.29
CA MET A 77 -6.40 7.66 1.56
C MET A 77 -5.46 7.37 0.40
N LEU A 78 -4.86 6.19 0.43
CA LEU A 78 -3.96 5.73 -0.61
C LEU A 78 -4.76 4.90 -1.60
N SER A 79 -4.81 5.33 -2.86
CA SER A 79 -5.30 4.47 -3.93
C SER A 79 -4.17 3.52 -4.30
N ILE A 80 -4.46 2.23 -4.41
CA ILE A 80 -3.44 1.21 -4.61
C ILE A 80 -3.81 0.28 -5.76
N ARG A 81 -2.77 -0.26 -6.41
CA ARG A 81 -2.89 -1.30 -7.41
C ARG A 81 -2.02 -2.49 -6.98
N ALA A 82 -2.66 -3.64 -6.77
CA ALA A 82 -1.95 -4.84 -6.36
C ALA A 82 -0.99 -5.29 -7.46
N LEU A 83 0.18 -5.77 -7.05
CA LEU A 83 1.21 -6.31 -7.94
C LEU A 83 1.42 -7.78 -7.59
N SER A 84 1.39 -8.67 -8.58
CA SER A 84 1.84 -10.05 -8.38
C SER A 84 3.33 -10.04 -7.98
N PRO A 85 3.85 -11.12 -7.37
CA PRO A 85 5.28 -11.14 -7.00
C PRO A 85 6.22 -10.85 -8.15
N LEU A 86 5.92 -11.36 -9.35
CA LEU A 86 6.74 -11.10 -10.53
C LEU A 86 6.65 -9.63 -10.96
N ASP A 87 5.44 -9.06 -10.98
CA ASP A 87 5.24 -7.67 -11.33
C ASP A 87 5.89 -6.74 -10.31
N ALA A 88 5.83 -7.09 -9.04
CA ALA A 88 6.47 -6.31 -7.97
C ALA A 88 7.99 -6.27 -8.16
N LEU A 89 8.59 -7.41 -8.48
CA LEU A 89 10.03 -7.48 -8.74
C LEU A 89 10.41 -6.63 -9.96
N ALA A 90 9.67 -6.74 -11.04
CA ALA A 90 9.90 -5.97 -12.26
C ALA A 90 9.75 -4.46 -12.01
N TYR A 91 8.73 -4.07 -11.23
CA TYR A 91 8.48 -2.68 -10.89
C TYR A 91 9.66 -2.08 -10.10
N VAL A 92 10.15 -2.78 -9.08
CA VAL A 92 11.25 -2.29 -8.25
C VAL A 92 12.55 -2.23 -9.07
N ILE A 93 12.82 -3.24 -9.88
CA ILE A 93 14.02 -3.28 -10.74
C ILE A 93 14.03 -2.12 -11.73
N SER A 94 12.87 -1.77 -12.30
CA SER A 94 12.76 -0.67 -13.26
C SER A 94 12.80 0.71 -12.63
N GLY A 95 12.86 0.80 -11.29
CA GLY A 95 12.81 2.07 -10.58
C GLY A 95 11.43 2.71 -10.58
N GLY A 96 10.37 1.90 -10.74
CA GLY A 96 9.00 2.36 -10.72
C GLY A 96 8.46 2.82 -12.07
N VAL A 97 9.17 2.56 -13.16
CA VAL A 97 8.66 2.88 -14.49
C VAL A 97 7.48 1.95 -14.80
N GLN A 98 6.36 2.53 -15.20
CA GLN A 98 5.17 1.79 -15.61
C GLN A 98 5.14 1.66 -17.13
N TRP A 99 4.82 0.47 -17.59
CA TRP A 99 4.68 0.15 -18.99
C TRP A 99 3.35 -0.56 -19.28
#